data_e1a63f1f486304c576071190f778bfa6
#
_entry.id   e1a63f1f486304c576071190f778bfa6
#
_cell.length_a   1.000
_cell.length_b   1.000
_cell.length_c   1.000
_cell.angle_alpha   90.00
_cell.angle_beta   90.00
_cell.angle_gamma   90.00
#
_symmetry.space_group_name_H-M   'P 1'
#
loop_
_entity.id
_entity.type
_entity.pdbx_description
1 polymer ?
#
loop_
_entity_poly.entity_id
_entity_poly.type
_entity_poly.pdbx_seq_one_letter_code
_entity_poly.pdbx_strand_id
1 'polypeptide(L)'
;LKGKIDPYEGKIASIIPQYNWSTTFTASELTTLLNNRGYGIGTVKNAYVSAYTDTGNVYSITFTGTSGSKTIVREACRSLLNLRSQRFTISGGGSENAYSVNDTGESVALSAASAVDSSGKSSALSGNVYVITSSGTSQLEQRTTTSGSGSFVISGSGYGHNVGMSQWGAYSMANLGYSCRDILQFYYTDVSIR
;
A
#
# COMPACT_ATOMS: atom_id res chain seq x y z
N LEU A 1 -13.35 6.14 -17.01
CA LEU A 1 -11.94 6.52 -16.95
C LEU A 1 -11.11 5.24 -16.86
N LYS A 2 -10.22 5.01 -17.83
CA LYS A 2 -9.18 3.97 -17.72
C LYS A 2 -8.05 4.52 -16.85
N GLY A 3 -7.57 3.72 -15.88
CA GLY A 3 -6.36 4.03 -15.14
C GLY A 3 -5.17 4.10 -16.11
N LYS A 4 -4.30 5.10 -15.91
CA LYS A 4 -3.09 5.30 -16.70
C LYS A 4 -1.92 5.62 -15.79
N ILE A 5 -0.77 4.99 -16.05
CA ILE A 5 0.47 5.31 -15.35
C ILE A 5 0.98 6.64 -15.90
N ASP A 6 1.27 7.59 -15.01
CA ASP A 6 1.85 8.88 -15.36
C ASP A 6 3.37 8.85 -15.10
N PRO A 7 4.20 8.79 -16.14
CA PRO A 7 5.65 8.82 -15.99
C PRO A 7 6.22 10.24 -15.87
N TYR A 8 5.41 11.27 -16.12
CA TYR A 8 5.89 12.65 -16.25
C TYR A 8 6.01 13.36 -14.90
N GLU A 9 5.09 13.12 -13.97
CA GLU A 9 5.15 13.69 -12.64
C GLU A 9 6.43 13.27 -11.89
N GLY A 10 6.80 12.00 -11.98
CA GLY A 10 8.03 11.47 -11.38
C GLY A 10 9.31 12.10 -11.92
N LYS A 11 9.33 12.57 -13.18
CA LYS A 11 10.51 13.22 -13.78
C LYS A 11 10.85 14.55 -13.12
N ILE A 12 9.89 15.21 -12.54
CA ILE A 12 10.07 16.51 -11.85
C ILE A 12 9.87 16.41 -10.34
N ALA A 13 9.91 15.19 -9.78
CA ALA A 13 9.72 14.95 -8.36
C ALA A 13 10.61 15.81 -7.45
N SER A 14 11.83 16.14 -7.92
CA SER A 14 12.79 16.96 -7.19
C SER A 14 12.35 18.42 -6.98
N ILE A 15 11.48 18.94 -7.84
CA ILE A 15 10.97 20.33 -7.74
C ILE A 15 9.57 20.39 -7.14
N ILE A 16 8.90 19.26 -6.98
CA ILE A 16 7.58 19.19 -6.34
C ILE A 16 7.78 19.18 -4.82
N PRO A 17 7.31 20.19 -4.09
CA PRO A 17 7.46 20.24 -2.64
C PRO A 17 6.87 19.01 -1.99
N GLN A 18 7.69 18.29 -1.21
CA GLN A 18 7.25 17.11 -0.47
C GLN A 18 6.56 16.04 -1.37
N TYR A 19 7.09 15.82 -2.57
CA TYR A 19 6.58 14.80 -3.47
C TYR A 19 6.55 13.43 -2.79
N ASN A 20 7.65 13.04 -2.13
CA ASN A 20 7.68 11.90 -1.24
C ASN A 20 7.33 12.38 0.18
N TRP A 21 6.44 11.65 0.81
CA TRP A 21 5.95 11.97 2.13
C TRP A 21 5.85 10.72 3.02
N SER A 22 5.94 10.92 4.31
CA SER A 22 5.76 9.86 5.30
C SER A 22 4.99 10.42 6.49
N THR A 23 4.20 9.58 7.12
CA THR A 23 3.50 9.86 8.37
C THR A 23 3.47 8.60 9.22
N THR A 24 3.41 8.79 10.53
CA THR A 24 3.41 7.67 11.48
C THR A 24 2.16 7.75 12.34
N PHE A 25 1.52 6.60 12.54
CA PHE A 25 0.41 6.43 13.46
C PHE A 25 0.77 5.39 14.51
N THR A 26 0.42 5.64 15.75
CA THR A 26 0.42 4.62 16.80
C THR A 26 -0.81 3.72 16.66
N ALA A 27 -0.76 2.52 17.24
CA ALA A 27 -1.93 1.64 17.32
C ALA A 27 -3.11 2.31 18.05
N SER A 28 -2.82 3.14 19.05
CA SER A 28 -3.83 3.89 19.79
C SER A 28 -4.53 4.95 18.93
N GLU A 29 -3.76 5.72 18.13
CA GLU A 29 -4.31 6.71 17.20
C GLU A 29 -5.19 6.07 16.15
N LEU A 30 -4.73 4.96 15.54
CA LEU A 30 -5.55 4.21 14.57
C LEU A 30 -6.81 3.65 15.22
N THR A 31 -6.72 3.13 16.44
CA THR A 31 -7.88 2.64 17.20
C THR A 31 -8.89 3.75 17.41
N THR A 32 -8.45 4.90 17.88
CA THR A 32 -9.32 6.08 18.10
C THR A 32 -9.97 6.54 16.80
N LEU A 33 -9.20 6.60 15.72
CA LEU A 33 -9.66 7.02 14.40
C LEU A 33 -10.74 6.08 13.85
N LEU A 34 -10.55 4.76 13.98
CA LEU A 34 -11.52 3.76 13.54
C LEU A 34 -12.79 3.76 14.41
N ASN A 35 -12.65 3.91 15.72
CA ASN A 35 -13.79 3.99 16.64
C ASN A 35 -14.64 5.25 16.37
N ASN A 36 -14.03 6.39 16.07
CA ASN A 36 -14.73 7.62 15.69
C ASN A 36 -15.56 7.47 14.40
N ARG A 37 -15.23 6.47 13.58
CA ARG A 37 -15.99 6.09 12.37
C ARG A 37 -16.98 4.95 12.61
N GLY A 38 -17.14 4.50 13.86
CA GLY A 38 -18.05 3.42 14.22
C GLY A 38 -17.53 2.01 13.87
N TYR A 39 -16.24 1.84 13.61
CA TYR A 39 -15.65 0.54 13.32
C TYR A 39 -15.14 -0.10 14.61
N GLY A 40 -15.96 -0.93 15.23
CA GLY A 40 -15.70 -1.55 16.53
C GLY A 40 -14.78 -2.77 16.45
N ILE A 41 -13.55 -2.65 15.91
CA ILE A 41 -12.61 -3.77 15.80
C ILE A 41 -11.72 -3.96 17.03
N GLY A 42 -11.95 -3.17 18.08
CA GLY A 42 -11.10 -3.17 19.28
C GLY A 42 -9.78 -2.46 19.04
N THR A 43 -8.77 -2.75 19.85
CA THR A 43 -7.42 -2.17 19.70
C THR A 43 -6.74 -2.67 18.43
N VAL A 44 -6.28 -1.76 17.58
CA VAL A 44 -5.59 -2.11 16.33
C VAL A 44 -4.28 -2.84 16.63
N LYS A 45 -4.10 -3.99 16.02
CA LYS A 45 -2.90 -4.81 16.08
C LYS A 45 -2.08 -4.74 14.79
N ASN A 46 -2.77 -4.68 13.64
CA ASN A 46 -2.11 -4.61 12.34
C ASN A 46 -2.90 -3.74 11.36
N ALA A 47 -2.18 -3.15 10.40
CA ALA A 47 -2.73 -2.40 9.30
C ALA A 47 -1.86 -2.63 8.06
N TYR A 48 -2.45 -2.99 6.94
CA TYR A 48 -1.73 -3.25 5.71
C TYR A 48 -2.56 -2.92 4.48
N VAL A 49 -1.89 -2.63 3.37
CA VAL A 49 -2.56 -2.50 2.07
C VAL A 49 -2.93 -3.89 1.59
N SER A 50 -4.23 -4.16 1.45
CA SER A 50 -4.76 -5.46 1.05
C SER A 50 -4.98 -5.57 -0.47
N ALA A 51 -5.03 -4.46 -1.21
CA ALA A 51 -5.04 -4.47 -2.67
C ALA A 51 -4.58 -3.13 -3.25
N TYR A 52 -3.94 -3.21 -4.42
CA TYR A 52 -3.61 -2.08 -5.27
C TYR A 52 -4.41 -2.13 -6.57
N THR A 53 -4.56 -0.99 -7.23
CA THR A 53 -5.04 -0.92 -8.61
C THR A 53 -3.90 -1.24 -9.58
N ASP A 54 -4.22 -1.55 -10.84
CA ASP A 54 -3.22 -1.79 -11.89
C ASP A 54 -2.26 -0.60 -12.11
N THR A 55 -2.63 0.58 -11.66
CA THR A 55 -1.81 1.80 -11.74
C THR A 55 -1.03 2.11 -10.47
N GLY A 56 -1.03 1.20 -9.48
CA GLY A 56 -0.25 1.31 -8.25
C GLY A 56 -0.86 2.22 -7.18
N ASN A 57 -2.14 2.59 -7.31
CA ASN A 57 -2.86 3.28 -6.25
C ASN A 57 -3.42 2.26 -5.24
N VAL A 58 -3.47 2.62 -3.97
CA VAL A 58 -4.10 1.78 -2.96
C VAL A 58 -5.59 1.65 -3.25
N TYR A 59 -6.06 0.42 -3.41
CA TYR A 59 -7.47 0.12 -3.58
C TYR A 59 -8.13 -0.20 -2.24
N SER A 60 -7.44 -0.95 -1.37
CA SER A 60 -7.97 -1.29 -0.05
C SER A 60 -6.89 -1.38 1.02
N ILE A 61 -7.28 -1.03 2.24
CA ILE A 61 -6.51 -1.21 3.48
C ILE A 61 -7.32 -2.10 4.40
N THR A 62 -6.66 -3.07 5.02
CA THR A 62 -7.26 -3.88 6.08
C THR A 62 -6.60 -3.56 7.42
N PHE A 63 -7.43 -3.27 8.40
CA PHE A 63 -7.06 -3.12 9.80
C PHE A 63 -7.52 -4.36 10.57
N THR A 64 -6.65 -4.95 11.35
CA THR A 64 -7.00 -6.03 12.27
C THR A 64 -6.84 -5.55 13.71
N GLY A 65 -7.79 -5.88 14.54
CA GLY A 65 -7.82 -5.50 15.95
C GLY A 65 -8.14 -6.67 16.86
N THR A 66 -8.28 -6.39 18.16
CA THR A 66 -8.56 -7.41 19.18
C THR A 66 -9.95 -8.02 19.06
N SER A 67 -10.90 -7.36 18.41
CA SER A 67 -12.31 -7.77 18.32
C SER A 67 -12.79 -8.00 16.89
N GLY A 68 -11.88 -7.99 15.91
CA GLY A 68 -12.22 -8.22 14.51
C GLY A 68 -11.34 -7.48 13.52
N SER A 69 -11.79 -7.39 12.27
CA SER A 69 -11.10 -6.70 11.20
C SER A 69 -12.03 -5.78 10.41
N LYS A 70 -11.46 -4.76 9.78
CA LYS A 70 -12.18 -3.84 8.90
C LYS A 70 -11.36 -3.53 7.67
N THR A 71 -11.95 -3.76 6.50
CA THR A 71 -11.38 -3.33 5.23
C THR A 71 -12.04 -2.03 4.77
N ILE A 72 -11.22 -1.06 4.42
CA ILE A 72 -11.60 0.23 3.85
C ILE A 72 -11.19 0.21 2.39
N VAL A 73 -11.98 0.81 1.51
CA VAL A 73 -11.76 0.74 0.07
C VAL A 73 -11.78 2.11 -0.60
N ARG A 74 -11.07 2.21 -1.73
CA ARG A 74 -11.05 3.37 -2.63
C ARG A 74 -10.59 4.64 -1.92
N GLU A 75 -11.21 5.78 -2.23
CA GLU A 75 -10.85 7.10 -1.68
C GLU A 75 -10.92 7.14 -0.14
N ALA A 76 -11.75 6.31 0.46
CA ALA A 76 -11.82 6.22 1.92
C ALA A 76 -10.49 5.77 2.56
N CYS A 77 -9.63 5.04 1.82
CA CYS A 77 -8.28 4.69 2.29
C CYS A 77 -7.43 5.92 2.57
N ARG A 78 -7.47 6.91 1.67
CA ARG A 78 -6.75 8.16 1.81
C ARG A 78 -7.40 9.08 2.85
N SER A 79 -8.71 9.30 2.72
CA SER A 79 -9.44 10.28 3.52
C SER A 79 -9.59 9.87 4.98
N LEU A 80 -9.67 8.56 5.29
CA LEU A 80 -9.68 8.04 6.66
C LEU A 80 -8.43 8.47 7.43
N LEU A 81 -7.28 8.33 6.80
CA LEU A 81 -5.97 8.60 7.40
C LEU A 81 -5.45 10.02 7.11
N ASN A 82 -6.27 10.85 6.45
CA ASN A 82 -5.91 12.20 6.01
C ASN A 82 -4.56 12.25 5.27
N LEU A 83 -4.34 11.31 4.34
CA LEU A 83 -3.11 11.19 3.58
C LEU A 83 -3.10 12.14 2.38
N ARG A 84 -1.90 12.47 1.92
CA ARG A 84 -1.71 13.40 0.79
C ARG A 84 -2.15 12.82 -0.55
N SER A 85 -1.92 11.52 -0.78
CA SER A 85 -2.28 10.85 -2.03
C SER A 85 -2.83 9.45 -1.79
N GLN A 86 -3.36 8.84 -2.86
CA GLN A 86 -3.81 7.46 -2.89
C GLN A 86 -2.65 6.47 -3.18
N ARG A 87 -1.43 6.96 -3.39
CA ARG A 87 -0.25 6.15 -3.70
C ARG A 87 0.66 6.07 -2.47
N PHE A 88 0.55 4.98 -1.73
CA PHE A 88 1.30 4.77 -0.50
C PHE A 88 1.47 3.30 -0.15
N THR A 89 2.37 3.04 0.78
CA THR A 89 2.59 1.75 1.44
C THR A 89 2.40 1.92 2.93
N ILE A 90 2.12 0.83 3.63
CA ILE A 90 2.06 0.79 5.09
C ILE A 90 3.11 -0.22 5.55
N SER A 91 3.92 0.17 6.53
CA SER A 91 4.90 -0.68 7.19
C SER A 91 4.85 -0.49 8.69
N GLY A 92 5.34 -1.45 9.46
CA GLY A 92 5.25 -1.42 10.92
C GLY A 92 4.00 -2.11 11.44
N GLY A 93 3.67 -1.87 12.70
CA GLY A 93 2.60 -2.56 13.40
C GLY A 93 3.13 -3.69 14.28
N GLY A 94 2.25 -4.28 15.08
CA GLY A 94 2.59 -5.38 15.96
C GLY A 94 3.01 -6.62 15.19
N SER A 95 3.96 -7.30 15.74
CA SER A 95 4.67 -8.48 15.26
C SER A 95 3.73 -9.60 14.77
N GLU A 96 3.38 -9.56 13.49
CA GLU A 96 3.14 -10.79 12.75
C GLU A 96 4.12 -10.81 11.57
N ASN A 97 4.96 -11.83 11.53
CA ASN A 97 5.92 -12.02 10.45
C ASN A 97 5.14 -12.25 9.15
N ALA A 98 5.12 -11.24 8.27
CA ALA A 98 4.52 -11.36 6.96
C ALA A 98 5.61 -11.63 5.92
N TYR A 99 5.38 -12.59 5.05
CA TYR A 99 6.29 -12.98 3.98
C TYR A 99 5.64 -12.71 2.63
N SER A 100 6.41 -12.19 1.68
CA SER A 100 5.96 -12.08 0.29
C SER A 100 6.04 -13.46 -0.38
N VAL A 101 4.97 -13.85 -1.05
CA VAL A 101 4.92 -15.10 -1.80
C VAL A 101 4.98 -14.77 -3.29
N ASN A 102 5.95 -15.36 -4.00
CA ASN A 102 6.08 -15.30 -5.46
C ASN A 102 6.20 -13.90 -6.09
N ASP A 103 6.79 -12.95 -5.41
CA ASP A 103 7.00 -11.57 -5.93
C ASP A 103 5.72 -10.86 -6.42
N THR A 104 4.56 -11.35 -6.01
CA THR A 104 3.25 -10.78 -6.39
C THR A 104 2.86 -9.57 -5.57
N GLY A 105 3.68 -9.17 -4.59
CA GLY A 105 3.35 -8.12 -3.61
C GLY A 105 2.33 -8.57 -2.56
N GLU A 106 1.85 -9.80 -2.62
CA GLU A 106 1.03 -10.37 -1.57
C GLU A 106 1.89 -10.81 -0.39
N SER A 107 1.53 -10.39 0.80
CA SER A 107 2.16 -10.83 2.03
C SER A 107 1.24 -11.76 2.80
N VAL A 108 1.75 -12.90 3.21
CA VAL A 108 1.02 -13.86 4.03
C VAL A 108 1.63 -13.85 5.43
N ALA A 109 0.79 -13.65 6.44
CA ALA A 109 1.22 -13.81 7.83
C ALA A 109 1.56 -15.28 8.09
N LEU A 110 2.69 -15.55 8.74
CA LEU A 110 3.11 -16.91 9.04
C LEU A 110 2.09 -17.66 9.90
N SER A 111 1.38 -16.93 10.77
CA SER A 111 0.28 -17.46 11.59
C SER A 111 -0.91 -17.98 10.76
N ALA A 112 -1.06 -17.50 9.52
CA ALA A 112 -2.10 -17.94 8.59
C ALA A 112 -1.59 -18.97 7.56
N ALA A 113 -0.29 -19.24 7.54
CA ALA A 113 0.31 -20.18 6.60
C ALA A 113 0.34 -21.61 7.19
N SER A 114 0.12 -22.57 6.34
CA SER A 114 0.20 -24.00 6.67
C SER A 114 1.11 -24.71 5.69
N ALA A 115 1.92 -25.63 6.19
CA ALA A 115 2.62 -26.58 5.35
C ALA A 115 1.78 -27.83 5.12
N VAL A 116 1.82 -28.34 3.90
CA VAL A 116 1.18 -29.61 3.54
C VAL A 116 2.28 -30.64 3.29
N ASP A 117 2.27 -31.75 3.99
CA ASP A 117 3.23 -32.84 3.79
C ASP A 117 2.84 -33.75 2.62
N SER A 118 3.70 -34.72 2.30
CA SER A 118 3.49 -35.66 1.20
C SER A 118 2.26 -36.56 1.38
N SER A 119 1.69 -36.64 2.59
CA SER A 119 0.46 -37.36 2.87
C SER A 119 -0.81 -36.50 2.74
N GLY A 120 -0.64 -35.21 2.41
CA GLY A 120 -1.74 -34.24 2.33
C GLY A 120 -2.16 -33.67 3.68
N LYS A 121 -1.44 -33.94 4.74
CA LYS A 121 -1.73 -33.39 6.08
C LYS A 121 -1.24 -31.96 6.19
N SER A 122 -2.13 -31.06 6.57
CA SER A 122 -1.82 -29.66 6.82
C SER A 122 -1.38 -29.44 8.27
N SER A 123 -0.33 -28.68 8.46
CA SER A 123 0.21 -28.26 9.78
C SER A 123 0.51 -26.78 9.77
N ALA A 124 0.12 -26.06 10.83
CA ALA A 124 0.46 -24.66 10.99
C ALA A 124 1.99 -24.49 11.07
N LEU A 125 2.51 -23.47 10.38
CA LEU A 125 3.94 -23.15 10.46
C LEU A 125 4.25 -22.49 11.81
N SER A 126 5.26 -23.00 12.51
CA SER A 126 5.74 -22.44 13.77
C SER A 126 7.26 -22.55 13.85
N GLY A 127 7.92 -21.57 14.46
CA GLY A 127 9.38 -21.55 14.63
C GLY A 127 10.13 -21.02 13.41
N ASN A 128 11.37 -21.46 13.21
CA ASN A 128 12.21 -21.05 12.09
C ASN A 128 11.71 -21.68 10.79
N VAL A 129 11.40 -20.87 9.80
CA VAL A 129 10.97 -21.31 8.46
C VAL A 129 12.16 -21.22 7.49
N TYR A 130 12.32 -22.24 6.67
CA TYR A 130 13.37 -22.33 5.67
C TYR A 130 12.75 -22.39 4.27
N VAL A 131 13.40 -21.74 3.32
CA VAL A 131 13.05 -21.81 1.90
C VAL A 131 14.11 -22.63 1.19
N ILE A 132 13.66 -23.58 0.37
CA ILE A 132 14.53 -24.35 -0.53
C ILE A 132 14.47 -23.67 -1.89
N THR A 133 15.61 -23.21 -2.36
CA THR A 133 15.77 -22.60 -3.69
C THR A 133 16.72 -23.45 -4.54
N SER A 134 16.85 -23.14 -5.81
CA SER A 134 17.82 -23.79 -6.70
C SER A 134 19.29 -23.61 -6.24
N SER A 135 19.56 -22.63 -5.40
CA SER A 135 20.88 -22.32 -4.82
C SER A 135 21.11 -22.93 -3.43
N GLY A 136 20.12 -23.64 -2.87
CA GLY A 136 20.20 -24.29 -1.56
C GLY A 136 19.10 -23.89 -0.60
N THR A 137 19.26 -24.28 0.66
CA THR A 137 18.32 -23.97 1.74
C THR A 137 18.78 -22.70 2.43
N SER A 138 17.93 -21.69 2.47
CA SER A 138 18.14 -20.47 3.28
C SER A 138 17.05 -20.34 4.35
N GLN A 139 17.45 -19.93 5.54
CA GLN A 139 16.47 -19.55 6.55
C GLN A 139 15.78 -18.29 6.07
N LEU A 140 14.44 -18.31 6.06
CA LEU A 140 13.69 -17.09 5.89
C LEU A 140 14.03 -16.17 7.04
N GLU A 141 14.77 -15.11 6.77
CA GLU A 141 15.05 -14.12 7.79
C GLU A 141 13.72 -13.60 8.30
N GLN A 142 13.43 -13.92 9.56
CA GLN A 142 12.39 -13.21 10.28
C GLN A 142 12.81 -11.74 10.25
N ARG A 143 12.18 -10.95 9.45
CA ARG A 143 12.21 -9.52 9.69
C ARG A 143 11.57 -9.35 11.07
N THR A 144 12.36 -9.47 12.10
CA THR A 144 12.03 -8.94 13.41
C THR A 144 11.85 -7.44 13.19
N THR A 145 10.64 -7.05 12.88
CA THR A 145 10.24 -5.70 13.25
C THR A 145 10.43 -5.72 14.77
N THR A 146 11.54 -5.12 15.19
CA THR A 146 11.79 -4.80 16.57
C THR A 146 10.45 -4.50 17.20
N SER A 147 10.18 -5.13 18.32
CA SER A 147 9.08 -4.89 19.24
C SER A 147 9.10 -3.41 19.67
N GLY A 148 8.92 -2.50 18.73
CA GLY A 148 8.87 -1.07 18.85
C GLY A 148 7.40 -0.70 18.83
N SER A 149 6.89 -0.35 19.98
CA SER A 149 5.74 0.55 20.18
C SER A 149 4.76 0.63 19.00
N GLY A 150 3.98 -0.39 18.73
CA GLY A 150 2.76 -0.34 17.90
C GLY A 150 2.59 0.81 16.90
N SER A 151 3.64 1.18 16.19
CA SER A 151 3.66 2.29 15.24
C SER A 151 3.61 1.79 13.81
N PHE A 152 2.79 2.45 13.00
CA PHE A 152 2.61 2.20 11.58
C PHE A 152 3.18 3.37 10.80
N VAL A 153 4.14 3.12 9.93
CA VAL A 153 4.70 4.13 9.04
C VAL A 153 4.01 4.02 7.69
N ILE A 154 3.41 5.10 7.25
CA ILE A 154 2.76 5.21 5.95
C ILE A 154 3.61 6.12 5.09
N SER A 155 4.16 5.59 4.01
CA SER A 155 5.02 6.31 3.09
C SER A 155 4.40 6.34 1.71
N GLY A 156 4.37 7.50 1.08
CA GLY A 156 3.74 7.68 -0.21
C GLY A 156 4.37 8.76 -1.07
N SER A 157 3.79 8.95 -2.26
CA SER A 157 4.24 9.95 -3.21
C SER A 157 3.07 10.67 -3.89
N GLY A 158 3.32 11.91 -4.33
CA GLY A 158 2.34 12.73 -5.02
C GLY A 158 1.23 13.28 -4.13
N TYR A 159 0.19 13.82 -4.78
CA TYR A 159 -0.95 14.47 -4.14
C TYR A 159 -2.27 14.03 -4.75
N GLY A 160 -3.34 14.08 -3.93
CA GLY A 160 -4.71 13.91 -4.37
C GLY A 160 -5.14 12.45 -4.54
N HIS A 161 -6.29 12.30 -5.16
CA HIS A 161 -6.96 11.00 -5.35
C HIS A 161 -6.46 10.21 -6.57
N ASN A 162 -5.54 10.79 -7.34
CA ASN A 162 -4.94 10.20 -8.56
C ASN A 162 -5.98 9.78 -9.63
N VAL A 163 -7.06 10.57 -9.75
CA VAL A 163 -8.09 10.43 -10.79
C VAL A 163 -8.12 11.70 -11.64
N GLY A 164 -7.99 11.53 -12.95
CA GLY A 164 -7.91 12.65 -13.90
C GLY A 164 -6.46 13.12 -14.14
N MET A 165 -6.32 14.34 -14.65
CA MET A 165 -5.04 14.93 -15.06
C MET A 165 -4.23 15.37 -13.84
N SER A 166 -2.96 14.93 -13.76
CA SER A 166 -1.99 15.50 -12.84
C SER A 166 -1.58 16.89 -13.29
N GLN A 167 -1.67 17.88 -12.42
CA GLN A 167 -1.20 19.24 -12.72
C GLN A 167 0.32 19.25 -12.93
N TRP A 168 1.07 18.55 -12.08
CA TRP A 168 2.51 18.44 -12.20
C TRP A 168 2.95 17.60 -13.40
N GLY A 169 2.21 16.53 -13.71
CA GLY A 169 2.43 15.74 -14.92
C GLY A 169 2.21 16.58 -16.17
N ALA A 170 1.11 17.33 -16.22
CA ALA A 170 0.82 18.26 -17.33
C ALA A 170 1.89 19.35 -17.46
N TYR A 171 2.35 19.93 -16.35
CA TYR A 171 3.46 20.88 -16.33
C TYR A 171 4.75 20.27 -16.88
N SER A 172 5.09 19.05 -16.46
CA SER A 172 6.25 18.32 -16.97
C SER A 172 6.16 18.07 -18.48
N MET A 173 5.00 17.67 -18.98
CA MET A 173 4.75 17.45 -20.40
C MET A 173 4.93 18.77 -21.19
N ALA A 174 4.35 19.86 -20.69
CA ALA A 174 4.51 21.19 -21.34
C ALA A 174 5.98 21.61 -21.44
N ASN A 175 6.76 21.41 -20.39
CA ASN A 175 8.22 21.69 -20.41
C ASN A 175 8.99 20.78 -21.38
N LEU A 176 8.46 19.61 -21.69
CA LEU A 176 9.02 18.69 -22.70
C LEU A 176 8.54 19.02 -24.13
N GLY A 177 7.75 20.09 -24.31
CA GLY A 177 7.28 20.55 -25.61
C GLY A 177 5.98 19.90 -26.12
N TYR A 178 5.27 19.15 -25.27
CA TYR A 178 3.96 18.62 -25.66
C TYR A 178 2.94 19.75 -25.77
N SER A 179 2.09 19.67 -26.80
CA SER A 179 0.99 20.63 -26.96
C SER A 179 -0.13 20.39 -25.92
N CYS A 180 -0.96 21.40 -25.70
CA CYS A 180 -2.15 21.26 -24.84
C CYS A 180 -3.03 20.08 -25.28
N ARG A 181 -3.17 19.87 -26.60
CA ARG A 181 -3.92 18.74 -27.17
C ARG A 181 -3.31 17.40 -26.76
N ASP A 182 -2.00 17.25 -26.89
CA ASP A 182 -1.30 16.01 -26.54
C ASP A 182 -1.44 15.70 -25.04
N ILE A 183 -1.34 16.73 -24.19
CA ILE A 183 -1.49 16.59 -22.73
C ILE A 183 -2.91 16.12 -22.41
N LEU A 184 -3.93 16.77 -22.97
CA LEU A 184 -5.32 16.40 -22.71
C LEU A 184 -5.63 14.99 -23.23
N GLN A 185 -5.16 14.61 -24.41
CA GLN A 185 -5.33 13.28 -24.97
C GLN A 185 -4.54 12.20 -24.21
N PHE A 186 -3.44 12.59 -23.57
CA PHE A 186 -2.71 11.69 -22.71
C PHE A 186 -3.53 11.31 -21.47
N TYR A 187 -4.15 12.26 -20.78
CA TYR A 187 -4.90 11.99 -19.54
C TYR A 187 -6.34 11.53 -19.78
N TYR A 188 -6.95 11.93 -20.87
CA TYR A 188 -8.33 11.61 -21.20
C TYR A 188 -8.37 10.84 -22.51
N THR A 189 -8.63 9.53 -22.42
CA THR A 189 -8.76 8.66 -23.59
C THR A 189 -10.07 8.93 -24.33
N ASP A 190 -10.06 8.76 -25.64
CA ASP A 190 -11.24 8.86 -26.52
C ASP A 190 -11.93 10.24 -26.50
N VAL A 191 -11.18 11.32 -26.25
CA VAL A 191 -11.70 12.70 -26.32
C VAL A 191 -11.28 13.37 -27.63
N SER A 192 -12.23 14.07 -28.25
CA SER A 192 -11.98 14.98 -29.35
C SER A 192 -11.91 16.41 -28.82
N ILE A 193 -10.81 17.09 -29.11
CA ILE A 193 -10.63 18.50 -28.75
C ILE A 193 -10.94 19.32 -29.99
N ARG A 194 -11.99 20.09 -29.91
CA ARG A 194 -12.45 21.02 -30.97
C ARG A 194 -11.86 22.41 -30.73
#